data_946f1fc2a4b9904808da55864de3319d
#
_entry.id   946f1fc2a4b9904808da55864de3319d
#
_cell.length_a   1.000
_cell.length_b   1.000
_cell.length_c   1.000
_cell.angle_alpha   90.00
_cell.angle_beta   90.00
_cell.angle_gamma   90.00
#
_symmetry.space_group_name_H-M   'P 1'
#
loop_
_entity.id
_entity.type
_entity.pdbx_description
1 polymer ?
#
loop_
_entity_poly.entity_id
_entity_poly.type
_entity_poly.pdbx_seq_one_letter_code
_entity_poly.pdbx_strand_id
1 'polypeptide(L)'
;MILLATVLCSMLAITDGDTFVCNDEKIRVLGLDAPETFFARCDAEYRLGKVAKRRLEQIIGGANLEIRRNGKDRYGRTLAQIVADGTDVAEVMITEGLARPCKNAKCRKSWCGNR
;
A
#
# COMPACT_ATOMS: atom_id res chain seq x y z
N MET A 1 7.76 18.51 -23.16
CA MET A 1 7.93 17.31 -22.30
C MET A 1 7.60 17.66 -20.87
N ILE A 2 6.73 16.90 -20.25
CA ILE A 2 6.37 17.10 -18.85
C ILE A 2 7.22 16.16 -18.02
N LEU A 3 7.99 16.72 -17.10
CA LEU A 3 8.74 15.93 -16.13
C LEU A 3 7.86 15.70 -14.91
N LEU A 4 7.57 14.43 -14.61
CA LEU A 4 6.83 14.09 -13.42
C LEU A 4 7.76 14.17 -12.22
N ALA A 5 7.29 14.81 -11.14
CA ALA A 5 8.04 14.86 -9.90
C ALA A 5 8.00 13.49 -9.24
N THR A 6 9.17 12.94 -8.97
CA THR A 6 9.28 11.67 -8.24
C THR A 6 10.10 11.87 -6.98
N VAL A 7 9.91 10.97 -6.02
CA VAL A 7 10.65 10.98 -4.77
C VAL A 7 11.22 9.60 -4.51
N LEU A 8 12.44 9.59 -3.98
CA LEU A 8 13.04 8.38 -3.44
C LEU A 8 12.88 8.44 -1.92
N CYS A 9 12.29 7.41 -1.34
CA CYS A 9 12.13 7.37 0.11
C CYS A 9 13.47 7.01 0.75
N SER A 10 14.19 8.02 1.22
CA SER A 10 15.44 7.77 1.93
C SER A 10 15.19 7.14 3.30
N MET A 11 14.02 7.42 3.89
CA MET A 11 13.58 6.76 5.11
C MET A 11 12.23 6.11 4.82
N LEU A 12 12.24 4.78 4.79
CA LEU A 12 11.06 3.99 4.40
C LEU A 12 10.74 3.00 5.49
N ALA A 13 9.48 2.98 5.92
CA ALA A 13 8.97 1.97 6.84
C ALA A 13 7.63 1.46 6.31
N ILE A 14 7.50 0.14 6.20
CA ILE A 14 6.28 -0.45 5.71
C ILE A 14 5.41 -0.85 6.90
N THR A 15 4.15 -0.41 6.90
CA THR A 15 3.19 -0.76 7.95
C THR A 15 2.42 -2.03 7.55
N ASP A 16 1.81 -2.00 6.38
CA ASP A 16 1.08 -3.13 5.79
C ASP A 16 1.25 -3.06 4.29
N GLY A 17 0.69 -4.01 3.57
CA GLY A 17 0.79 -4.05 2.11
C GLY A 17 0.12 -2.87 1.40
N ASP A 18 -0.58 -2.01 2.11
CA ASP A 18 -1.24 -0.83 1.56
C ASP A 18 -0.89 0.46 2.30
N THR A 19 0.06 0.42 3.22
CA THR A 19 0.38 1.58 4.06
C THR A 19 1.87 1.61 4.36
N PHE A 20 2.48 2.78 4.16
CA PHE A 20 3.90 2.95 4.44
C PHE A 20 4.21 4.38 4.85
N VAL A 21 5.38 4.58 5.42
CA VAL A 21 5.89 5.90 5.78
C VAL A 21 7.10 6.17 4.91
N CYS A 22 7.06 7.28 4.21
CA CYS A 22 8.14 7.74 3.33
C CYS A 22 8.57 9.11 3.80
N ASN A 23 9.80 9.21 4.31
CA ASN A 23 10.35 10.49 4.76
C ASN A 23 9.37 11.24 5.69
N ASP A 24 8.89 10.54 6.72
CA ASP A 24 7.95 11.03 7.74
C ASP A 24 6.51 11.23 7.27
N GLU A 25 6.22 11.03 6.01
CA GLU A 25 4.84 11.11 5.51
C GLU A 25 4.20 9.72 5.56
N LYS A 26 3.09 9.59 6.29
CA LYS A 26 2.30 8.35 6.33
C LYS A 26 1.39 8.31 5.11
N ILE A 27 1.50 7.25 4.32
CA ILE A 27 0.77 7.14 3.05
C ILE A 27 -0.08 5.88 3.07
N ARG A 28 -1.36 6.06 2.78
CA ARG A 28 -2.31 4.96 2.53
C ARG A 28 -2.51 4.88 1.02
N VAL A 29 -2.08 3.80 0.43
CA VAL A 29 -2.18 3.61 -1.02
C VAL A 29 -3.64 3.45 -1.42
N LEU A 30 -4.07 4.24 -2.39
CA LEU A 30 -5.43 4.16 -2.93
C LEU A 30 -5.56 3.01 -3.92
N GLY A 31 -6.77 2.49 -4.02
CA GLY A 31 -7.11 1.50 -5.00
C GLY A 31 -7.07 0.06 -4.53
N LEU A 32 -6.58 -0.18 -3.31
CA LEU A 32 -6.45 -1.54 -2.81
C LEU A 32 -6.71 -1.63 -1.31
N ASP A 33 -7.01 -2.84 -0.87
CA ASP A 33 -7.06 -3.21 0.54
C ASP A 33 -6.21 -4.47 0.71
N ALA A 34 -5.21 -4.40 1.57
CA ALA A 34 -4.29 -5.51 1.83
C ALA A 34 -4.58 -6.15 3.18
N PRO A 35 -4.21 -7.43 3.35
CA PRO A 35 -4.33 -8.06 4.67
C PRO A 35 -3.42 -7.37 5.68
N GLU A 36 -3.86 -7.32 6.92
CA GLU A 36 -3.14 -6.63 7.97
C GLU A 36 -2.18 -7.53 8.70
N THR A 37 -1.19 -6.95 9.34
CA THR A 37 -0.27 -7.68 10.19
C THR A 37 -0.60 -7.45 11.65
N PHE A 38 -0.39 -6.22 12.15
CA PHE A 38 -0.61 -5.93 13.56
C PHE A 38 -2.07 -6.14 13.99
N PHE A 39 -3.02 -5.74 13.14
CA PHE A 39 -4.44 -5.90 13.44
C PHE A 39 -5.08 -7.09 12.73
N ALA A 40 -4.26 -8.10 12.38
CA ALA A 40 -4.77 -9.29 11.73
C ALA A 40 -5.76 -10.02 12.65
N ARG A 41 -6.85 -10.52 12.05
CA ARG A 41 -7.93 -11.16 12.78
C ARG A 41 -7.76 -12.67 12.91
N CYS A 42 -6.78 -13.23 12.19
CA CYS A 42 -6.49 -14.68 12.20
C CYS A 42 -5.09 -14.91 11.67
N ASP A 43 -4.58 -16.12 11.85
CA ASP A 43 -3.24 -16.48 11.39
C ASP A 43 -3.10 -16.38 9.89
N ALA A 44 -4.14 -16.75 9.14
CA ALA A 44 -4.10 -16.67 7.68
C ALA A 44 -3.90 -15.22 7.21
N GLU A 45 -4.65 -14.29 7.81
CA GLU A 45 -4.49 -12.88 7.49
C GLU A 45 -3.09 -12.38 7.86
N TYR A 46 -2.60 -12.75 9.04
CA TYR A 46 -1.28 -12.33 9.51
C TYR A 46 -0.18 -12.79 8.53
N ARG A 47 -0.23 -14.06 8.14
CA ARG A 47 0.79 -14.62 7.25
C ARG A 47 0.74 -13.96 5.87
N LEU A 48 -0.46 -13.79 5.31
CA LEU A 48 -0.61 -13.12 4.02
C LEU A 48 -0.23 -11.65 4.13
N GLY A 49 -0.56 -11.01 5.25
CA GLY A 49 -0.19 -9.63 5.51
C GLY A 49 1.32 -9.43 5.52
N LYS A 50 2.07 -10.37 6.09
CA LYS A 50 3.52 -10.31 6.09
C LYS A 50 4.09 -10.44 4.68
N VAL A 51 3.51 -11.30 3.86
CA VAL A 51 3.92 -11.45 2.47
C VAL A 51 3.64 -10.16 1.69
N ALA A 52 2.44 -9.60 1.88
CA ALA A 52 2.05 -8.36 1.21
C ALA A 52 2.97 -7.20 1.62
N LYS A 53 3.27 -7.09 2.91
CA LYS A 53 4.16 -6.07 3.44
C LYS A 53 5.55 -6.17 2.80
N ARG A 54 6.11 -7.37 2.75
CA ARG A 54 7.43 -7.59 2.14
C ARG A 54 7.40 -7.26 0.65
N ARG A 55 6.33 -7.63 -0.04
CA ARG A 55 6.22 -7.36 -1.46
C ARG A 55 6.16 -5.87 -1.74
N LEU A 56 5.39 -5.12 -0.94
CA LEU A 56 5.35 -3.67 -1.08
C LEU A 56 6.73 -3.07 -0.90
N GLU A 57 7.47 -3.52 0.09
CA GLU A 57 8.84 -3.06 0.31
C GLU A 57 9.72 -3.31 -0.92
N GLN A 58 9.59 -4.48 -1.54
CA GLN A 58 10.36 -4.79 -2.75
C GLN A 58 10.01 -3.88 -3.91
N ILE A 59 8.73 -3.52 -4.04
CA ILE A 59 8.29 -2.68 -5.16
C ILE A 59 8.74 -1.24 -4.99
N ILE A 60 8.62 -0.67 -3.78
CA ILE A 60 8.86 0.76 -3.58
C ILE A 60 10.23 1.07 -3.00
N GLY A 61 10.90 0.11 -2.39
CA GLY A 61 12.25 0.33 -1.85
C GLY A 61 13.24 0.60 -2.97
N GLY A 62 13.90 1.75 -2.92
CA GLY A 62 14.85 2.14 -3.95
C GLY A 62 14.23 2.62 -5.25
N ALA A 63 12.90 2.67 -5.34
CA ALA A 63 12.23 3.10 -6.55
C ALA A 63 11.98 4.60 -6.54
N ASN A 64 11.88 5.18 -7.73
CA ASN A 64 11.42 6.56 -7.88
C ASN A 64 9.90 6.54 -7.85
N LEU A 65 9.32 7.16 -6.81
CA LEU A 65 7.88 7.15 -6.59
C LEU A 65 7.24 8.42 -7.09
N GLU A 66 6.21 8.27 -7.90
CA GLU A 66 5.26 9.34 -8.16
C GLU A 66 4.14 9.18 -7.15
N ILE A 67 3.95 10.18 -6.30
CA ILE A 67 2.93 10.15 -5.25
C ILE A 67 1.81 11.09 -5.67
N ARG A 68 0.70 10.53 -6.14
CA ARG A 68 -0.46 11.30 -6.59
C ARG A 68 -1.40 11.45 -5.41
N ARG A 69 -1.22 12.51 -4.64
CA ARG A 69 -1.94 12.74 -3.41
C ARG A 69 -3.38 13.16 -3.68
N ASN A 70 -4.29 12.65 -2.84
CA ASN A 70 -5.72 12.94 -2.93
C ASN A 70 -6.29 13.06 -1.52
N GLY A 71 -5.84 14.09 -0.79
CA GLY A 71 -6.34 14.36 0.55
C GLY A 71 -5.73 13.48 1.62
N LYS A 72 -6.30 13.59 2.81
CA LYS A 72 -5.88 12.81 3.98
C LYS A 72 -7.10 12.13 4.59
N ASP A 73 -6.86 11.01 5.26
CA ASP A 73 -7.93 10.38 6.02
C ASP A 73 -7.95 10.96 7.45
N ARG A 74 -8.91 10.48 8.26
CA ARG A 74 -9.08 10.98 9.62
C ARG A 74 -7.94 10.59 10.57
N TYR A 75 -7.07 9.68 10.13
CA TYR A 75 -5.91 9.26 10.92
C TYR A 75 -4.65 10.01 10.53
N GLY A 76 -4.75 11.02 9.66
CA GLY A 76 -3.61 11.81 9.23
C GLY A 76 -2.77 11.15 8.14
N ARG A 77 -3.22 10.04 7.56
CA ARG A 77 -2.50 9.41 6.47
C ARG A 77 -2.84 10.11 5.16
N THR A 78 -1.83 10.37 4.34
CA THR A 78 -2.05 10.87 2.99
C THR A 78 -2.63 9.74 2.14
N LEU A 79 -3.75 10.03 1.49
CA LEU A 79 -4.33 9.11 0.52
C LEU A 79 -3.69 9.39 -0.83
N ALA A 80 -3.10 8.36 -1.46
CA ALA A 80 -2.38 8.60 -2.71
C ALA A 80 -2.35 7.37 -3.60
N GLN A 81 -2.40 7.61 -4.91
CA GLN A 81 -2.02 6.61 -5.89
C GLN A 81 -0.49 6.62 -5.97
N ILE A 82 0.13 5.46 -6.00
CA ILE A 82 1.59 5.33 -6.02
C ILE A 82 2.01 4.66 -7.31
N VAL A 83 2.89 5.33 -8.04
CA VAL A 83 3.50 4.78 -9.24
C VAL A 83 4.99 4.64 -8.95
N ALA A 84 5.49 3.40 -8.97
CA ALA A 84 6.89 3.09 -8.66
C ALA A 84 7.61 2.72 -9.95
N ASP A 85 8.57 3.54 -10.35
CA ASP A 85 9.32 3.34 -11.61
C ASP A 85 8.39 3.08 -12.78
N GLY A 86 7.29 3.85 -12.85
CA GLY A 86 6.33 3.75 -13.95
C GLY A 86 5.24 2.69 -13.80
N THR A 87 5.24 1.93 -12.70
CA THR A 87 4.26 0.86 -12.47
C THR A 87 3.33 1.22 -11.32
N ASP A 88 2.02 1.07 -11.53
CA ASP A 88 1.04 1.31 -10.49
C ASP A 88 1.14 0.22 -9.42
N VAL A 89 1.43 0.62 -8.20
CA VAL A 89 1.65 -0.30 -7.08
C VAL A 89 0.40 -1.10 -6.76
N ALA A 90 -0.76 -0.46 -6.73
CA ALA A 90 -2.01 -1.16 -6.42
C ALA A 90 -2.28 -2.28 -7.42
N GLU A 91 -2.03 -2.02 -8.71
CA GLU A 91 -2.24 -3.02 -9.75
C GLU A 91 -1.35 -4.25 -9.55
N VAL A 92 -0.09 -4.05 -9.21
CA VAL A 92 0.83 -5.17 -8.96
C VAL A 92 0.34 -6.00 -7.78
N MET A 93 0.00 -5.35 -6.68
CA MET A 93 -0.42 -6.05 -5.47
C MET A 93 -1.70 -6.85 -5.70
N ILE A 94 -2.65 -6.27 -6.45
CA ILE A 94 -3.92 -6.95 -6.76
C ILE A 94 -3.68 -8.13 -7.69
N THR A 95 -2.88 -7.93 -8.73
CA THR A 95 -2.59 -8.98 -9.71
C THR A 95 -1.91 -10.19 -9.04
N GLU A 96 -1.08 -9.94 -8.04
CA GLU A 96 -0.38 -11.01 -7.32
C GLU A 96 -1.21 -11.63 -6.19
N GLY A 97 -2.46 -11.18 -6.01
CA GLY A 97 -3.32 -11.73 -4.97
C GLY A 97 -3.00 -11.26 -3.56
N LEU A 98 -2.19 -10.22 -3.44
CA LEU A 98 -1.75 -9.69 -2.14
C LEU A 98 -2.61 -8.51 -1.67
N ALA A 99 -3.60 -8.14 -2.45
CA ALA A 99 -4.56 -7.09 -2.11
C ALA A 99 -5.81 -7.29 -2.94
N ARG A 100 -6.88 -6.62 -2.54
CA ARG A 100 -8.14 -6.60 -3.29
C ARG A 100 -8.40 -5.20 -3.80
N PRO A 101 -9.10 -5.05 -4.95
CA PRO A 101 -9.51 -3.73 -5.42
C PRO A 101 -10.38 -3.03 -4.38
N CYS A 102 -10.10 -1.76 -4.16
CA CYS A 102 -10.85 -0.98 -3.17
C CYS A 102 -10.82 0.49 -3.56
N LYS A 103 -11.93 1.02 -4.07
CA LYS A 103 -11.98 2.42 -4.49
C LYS A 103 -12.09 3.39 -3.33
N ASN A 104 -12.66 2.93 -2.21
CA ASN A 104 -12.76 3.74 -1.00
C ASN A 104 -12.49 2.85 0.20
N ALA A 105 -12.26 3.46 1.36
CA ALA A 105 -11.87 2.72 2.56
C ALA A 105 -12.96 1.82 3.13
N LYS A 106 -14.10 1.69 2.48
CA LYS A 106 -15.25 0.97 3.01
C LYS A 106 -15.45 -0.42 2.38
N CYS A 107 -14.51 -0.89 1.59
CA CYS A 107 -14.64 -2.15 0.86
C CYS A 107 -13.94 -3.32 1.55
N ARG A 108 -13.73 -3.23 2.86
CA ARG A 108 -13.02 -4.29 3.58
C ARG A 108 -13.82 -5.58 3.62
N LYS A 109 -13.16 -6.65 3.25
CA LYS A 109 -13.68 -8.00 3.37
C LYS A 109 -12.71 -8.82 4.21
N SER A 110 -13.21 -9.87 4.85
CA SER A 110 -12.37 -10.72 5.67
C SER A 110 -11.30 -11.42 4.83
N TRP A 111 -10.11 -11.49 5.38
CA TRP A 111 -9.00 -12.29 4.85
C TRP A 111 -8.90 -13.64 5.57
N CYS A 112 -9.77 -13.87 6.53
CA CYS A 112 -9.83 -15.13 7.26
C CYS A 112 -10.75 -16.08 6.51
N GLY A 113 -10.44 -17.37 6.60
CA GLY A 113 -11.27 -18.37 5.96
C GLY A 113 -12.73 -18.15 6.32
N ASN A 114 -13.57 -18.10 5.31
CA ASN A 114 -14.97 -17.82 5.50
C ASN A 114 -15.78 -19.05 5.10
N ARG A 115 -16.63 -19.47 5.97
CA ARG A 115 -17.47 -20.64 5.75
C ARG A 115 -18.90 -20.22 5.47
#